data_db9be91eb70ad131290719920efcd874
#
_entry.id   db9be91eb70ad131290719920efcd874
#
_cell.length_a   1.000
_cell.length_b   1.000
_cell.length_c   1.000
_cell.angle_alpha   90.00
_cell.angle_beta   90.00
_cell.angle_gamma   90.00
#
_symmetry.space_group_name_H-M   'P 1'
#
loop_
_entity.id
_entity.type
_entity.pdbx_description
1 polymer ?
#
loop_
_entity_poly.entity_id
_entity_poly.type
_entity_poly.pdbx_seq_one_letter_code
_entity_poly.pdbx_strand_id
1 'polypeptide(L)'
;MTDVRFLKLAVFVNALVPLALLLWDLYRKQVGPNPLDFATKTTGMLTLIFLSLTVAVTPLRKIFGVNSLVKVRRMLGLFAFFYGSLHLLTYVWFDRLFNFISVGQDVVKRPFILAGMTAFVLMVPLAITSTNKMVKRLGGKSWARLHRLVYLAAIAGVVHFWMLVKSDTRLPLTFGFIVLFLLGYRLFVKYAPVEQAGSSLFPRE
;
A
#
# COMPACT_ATOMS: atom_id res chain seq x y z
N MET A 1 25.02 12.91 0.96
CA MET A 1 24.43 12.19 -0.20
C MET A 1 24.44 10.67 -0.01
N THR A 2 25.31 10.13 0.77
CA THR A 2 25.42 8.70 1.15
C THR A 2 24.15 8.15 1.83
N ASP A 3 23.55 8.91 2.76
CA ASP A 3 22.42 8.45 3.57
C ASP A 3 21.16 8.09 2.79
N VAL A 4 20.87 8.81 1.69
CA VAL A 4 19.64 8.56 0.88
C VAL A 4 19.80 7.32 -0.01
N ARG A 5 20.99 7.08 -0.52
CA ARG A 5 21.29 5.87 -1.31
C ARG A 5 21.24 4.65 -0.40
N PHE A 6 21.87 4.76 0.76
CA PHE A 6 21.82 3.73 1.78
C PHE A 6 20.38 3.43 2.23
N LEU A 7 19.58 4.46 2.55
CA LEU A 7 18.16 4.31 2.93
C LEU A 7 17.36 3.58 1.83
N LYS A 8 17.55 3.94 0.57
CA LYS A 8 16.87 3.26 -0.55
C LYS A 8 17.28 1.81 -0.67
N LEU A 9 18.58 1.52 -0.57
CA LEU A 9 19.09 0.15 -0.62
C LEU A 9 18.55 -0.67 0.55
N ALA A 10 18.60 -0.13 1.77
CA ALA A 10 18.09 -0.79 2.96
C ALA A 10 16.60 -1.11 2.83
N VAL A 11 15.77 -0.14 2.39
CA VAL A 11 14.33 -0.37 2.19
C VAL A 11 14.11 -1.39 1.07
N PHE A 12 14.87 -1.36 -0.02
CA PHE A 12 14.75 -2.31 -1.13
C PHE A 12 15.06 -3.74 -0.68
N VAL A 13 16.19 -3.94 0.00
CA VAL A 13 16.60 -5.27 0.49
C VAL A 13 15.59 -5.79 1.50
N ASN A 14 15.22 -4.98 2.51
CA ASN A 14 14.25 -5.40 3.52
C ASN A 14 12.86 -5.68 2.94
N ALA A 15 12.47 -5.00 1.87
CA ALA A 15 11.19 -5.27 1.20
C ALA A 15 11.19 -6.61 0.45
N LEU A 16 12.35 -7.16 0.08
CA LEU A 16 12.47 -8.47 -0.56
C LEU A 16 12.62 -9.62 0.44
N VAL A 17 13.04 -9.34 1.69
CA VAL A 17 13.22 -10.38 2.73
C VAL A 17 11.95 -11.21 2.93
N PRO A 18 10.72 -10.64 3.06
CA PRO A 18 9.52 -11.45 3.23
C PRO A 18 9.25 -12.40 2.06
N LEU A 19 9.59 -11.98 0.82
CA LEU A 19 9.47 -12.86 -0.35
C LEU A 19 10.48 -14.00 -0.27
N ALA A 20 11.73 -13.70 0.08
CA ALA A 20 12.77 -14.73 0.22
C ALA A 20 12.39 -15.75 1.29
N LEU A 21 11.86 -15.31 2.43
CA LEU A 21 11.36 -16.18 3.50
C LEU A 21 10.16 -17.01 3.02
N LEU A 22 9.19 -16.41 2.34
CA LEU A 22 8.04 -17.13 1.77
C LEU A 22 8.50 -18.25 0.82
N LEU A 23 9.44 -17.95 -0.08
CA LEU A 23 9.97 -18.94 -1.01
C LEU A 23 10.77 -20.03 -0.29
N TRP A 24 11.52 -19.68 0.74
CA TRP A 24 12.24 -20.63 1.58
C TRP A 24 11.31 -21.58 2.33
N ASP A 25 10.25 -21.04 2.96
CA ASP A 25 9.26 -21.83 3.70
C ASP A 25 8.49 -22.76 2.76
N LEU A 26 8.14 -22.30 1.55
CA LEU A 26 7.52 -23.12 0.50
C LEU A 26 8.47 -24.26 0.05
N TYR A 27 9.75 -23.95 -0.18
CA TYR A 27 10.76 -24.94 -0.55
C TYR A 27 10.94 -26.00 0.55
N ARG A 28 10.98 -25.58 1.81
CA ARG A 28 11.11 -26.46 2.98
C ARG A 28 9.82 -27.21 3.31
N LYS A 29 8.72 -26.92 2.64
CA LYS A 29 7.38 -27.48 2.94
C LYS A 29 6.93 -27.24 4.39
N GLN A 30 7.35 -26.12 4.99
CA GLN A 30 7.05 -25.73 6.37
C GLN A 30 5.84 -24.80 6.48
N VAL A 31 4.99 -24.76 5.46
CA VAL A 31 3.85 -23.82 5.31
C VAL A 31 2.49 -24.44 5.69
N GLY A 32 2.49 -25.60 6.33
CA GLY A 32 1.26 -26.30 6.70
C GLY A 32 0.61 -27.07 5.55
N PRO A 33 -0.63 -27.54 5.72
CA PRO A 33 -1.28 -28.45 4.77
C PRO A 33 -1.68 -27.79 3.45
N ASN A 34 -1.83 -26.46 3.42
CA ASN A 34 -2.20 -25.72 2.22
C ASN A 34 -1.18 -24.61 1.90
N PRO A 35 -0.10 -24.93 1.16
CA PRO A 35 0.94 -23.98 0.77
C PRO A 35 0.42 -22.77 -0.02
N LEU A 36 -0.61 -23.01 -0.83
CA LEU A 36 -1.19 -21.98 -1.67
C LEU A 36 -1.95 -20.93 -0.84
N ASP A 37 -2.78 -21.37 0.10
CA ASP A 37 -3.50 -20.48 1.00
C ASP A 37 -2.51 -19.63 1.83
N PHE A 38 -1.42 -20.25 2.30
CA PHE A 38 -0.34 -19.55 2.98
C PHE A 38 0.30 -18.47 2.10
N ALA A 39 0.67 -18.79 0.86
CA ALA A 39 1.27 -17.85 -0.08
C ALA A 39 0.32 -16.70 -0.41
N THR A 40 -0.96 -17.02 -0.66
CA THR A 40 -2.00 -16.03 -0.98
C THR A 40 -2.23 -15.08 0.21
N LYS A 41 -2.37 -15.60 1.42
CA LYS A 41 -2.54 -14.78 2.62
C LYS A 41 -1.32 -13.91 2.91
N THR A 42 -0.12 -14.46 2.79
CA THR A 42 1.15 -13.75 3.03
C THR A 42 1.33 -12.61 2.04
N THR A 43 1.15 -12.86 0.74
CA THR A 43 1.29 -11.81 -0.30
C THR A 43 0.22 -10.73 -0.18
N GLY A 44 -1.02 -11.09 0.16
CA GLY A 44 -2.09 -10.13 0.44
C GLY A 44 -1.80 -9.25 1.66
N MET A 45 -1.30 -9.85 2.75
CA MET A 45 -0.88 -9.13 3.96
C MET A 45 0.26 -8.14 3.65
N LEU A 46 1.29 -8.58 2.92
CA LEU A 46 2.41 -7.73 2.51
C LEU A 46 1.95 -6.57 1.64
N THR A 47 1.00 -6.80 0.72
CA THR A 47 0.38 -5.73 -0.07
C THR A 47 -0.19 -4.64 0.83
N LEU A 48 -0.97 -5.02 1.83
CA LEU A 48 -1.64 -4.07 2.72
C LEU A 48 -0.65 -3.37 3.65
N ILE A 49 0.41 -4.07 4.12
CA ILE A 49 1.51 -3.47 4.89
C ILE A 49 2.22 -2.38 4.06
N PHE A 50 2.68 -2.70 2.85
CA PHE A 50 3.39 -1.72 2.02
C PHE A 50 2.50 -0.56 1.57
N LEU A 51 1.22 -0.82 1.35
CA LEU A 51 0.23 0.21 1.03
C LEU A 51 0.05 1.17 2.23
N SER A 52 -0.11 0.62 3.44
CA SER A 52 -0.20 1.39 4.69
C SER A 52 1.07 2.20 4.95
N LEU A 53 2.26 1.60 4.79
CA LEU A 53 3.54 2.30 4.90
C LEU A 53 3.65 3.45 3.89
N THR A 54 3.20 3.25 2.64
CA THR A 54 3.18 4.30 1.62
C THR A 54 2.32 5.49 2.03
N VAL A 55 1.17 5.22 2.64
CA VAL A 55 0.28 6.25 3.19
C VAL A 55 0.89 6.88 4.44
N ALA A 56 1.57 6.13 5.30
CA ALA A 56 2.18 6.62 6.54
C ALA A 56 3.35 7.59 6.34
N VAL A 57 4.09 7.51 5.21
CA VAL A 57 5.26 8.37 4.94
C VAL A 57 4.99 9.86 5.17
N THR A 58 3.84 10.39 4.79
CA THR A 58 3.56 11.83 4.93
C THR A 58 3.26 12.23 6.39
N PRO A 59 2.41 11.53 7.15
CA PRO A 59 2.27 11.76 8.58
C PRO A 59 3.60 11.64 9.33
N LEU A 60 4.33 10.54 9.13
CA LEU A 60 5.60 10.30 9.81
C LEU A 60 6.63 11.40 9.53
N ARG A 61 6.73 11.85 8.26
CA ARG A 61 7.59 12.99 7.92
C ARG A 61 7.23 14.24 8.69
N LYS A 62 5.94 14.54 8.83
CA LYS A 62 5.48 15.76 9.52
C LYS A 62 5.68 15.69 11.03
N ILE A 63 5.46 14.51 11.63
CA ILE A 63 5.58 14.31 13.08
C ILE A 63 7.05 14.28 13.49
N PHE A 64 7.89 13.53 12.77
CA PHE A 64 9.30 13.31 13.14
C PHE A 64 10.31 14.22 12.43
N GLY A 65 9.86 15.08 11.51
CA GLY A 65 10.76 15.97 10.74
C GLY A 65 11.67 15.27 9.72
N VAL A 66 11.53 13.95 9.48
CA VAL A 66 12.44 13.14 8.66
C VAL A 66 12.08 13.27 7.18
N ASN A 67 12.64 14.26 6.50
CA ASN A 67 12.35 14.54 5.09
C ASN A 67 12.83 13.46 4.11
N SER A 68 13.81 12.64 4.49
CA SER A 68 14.34 11.54 3.68
C SER A 68 13.29 10.45 3.37
N LEU A 69 12.29 10.26 4.24
CA LEU A 69 11.20 9.29 4.04
C LEU A 69 10.42 9.51 2.73
N VAL A 70 10.28 10.75 2.28
CA VAL A 70 9.57 11.03 1.01
C VAL A 70 10.28 10.39 -0.19
N LYS A 71 11.61 10.24 -0.10
CA LYS A 71 12.44 9.68 -1.20
C LYS A 71 12.24 8.18 -1.39
N VAL A 72 11.70 7.46 -0.38
CA VAL A 72 11.38 6.02 -0.46
C VAL A 72 9.89 5.74 -0.69
N ARG A 73 9.02 6.75 -0.59
CA ARG A 73 7.56 6.60 -0.72
C ARG A 73 7.14 5.91 -2.02
N ARG A 74 7.73 6.31 -3.17
CA ARG A 74 7.41 5.69 -4.47
C ARG A 74 7.81 4.21 -4.52
N MET A 75 8.94 3.88 -3.92
CA MET A 75 9.43 2.51 -3.84
C MET A 75 8.51 1.63 -2.98
N LEU A 76 8.07 2.13 -1.83
CA LEU A 76 7.09 1.43 -0.98
C LEU A 76 5.79 1.16 -1.74
N GLY A 77 5.28 2.16 -2.50
CA GLY A 77 4.09 1.99 -3.35
C GLY A 77 4.28 0.97 -4.47
N LEU A 78 5.47 0.90 -5.07
CA LEU A 78 5.81 -0.12 -6.07
C LEU A 78 5.90 -1.52 -5.44
N PHE A 79 6.40 -1.66 -4.21
CA PHE A 79 6.36 -2.93 -3.50
C PHE A 79 4.94 -3.34 -3.12
N ALA A 80 4.06 -2.40 -2.76
CA ALA A 80 2.64 -2.71 -2.57
C ALA A 80 2.02 -3.28 -3.86
N PHE A 81 2.29 -2.67 -5.01
CA PHE A 81 1.83 -3.17 -6.30
C PHE A 81 2.45 -4.52 -6.66
N PHE A 82 3.74 -4.71 -6.41
CA PHE A 82 4.45 -5.96 -6.65
C PHE A 82 3.84 -7.13 -5.86
N TYR A 83 3.66 -6.96 -4.55
CA TYR A 83 3.02 -8.00 -3.71
C TYR A 83 1.55 -8.20 -4.06
N GLY A 84 0.83 -7.13 -4.44
CA GLY A 84 -0.54 -7.22 -4.94
C GLY A 84 -0.64 -8.01 -6.25
N SER A 85 0.37 -7.87 -7.14
CA SER A 85 0.46 -8.66 -8.37
C SER A 85 0.73 -10.14 -8.07
N LEU A 86 1.60 -10.45 -7.10
CA LEU A 86 1.83 -11.83 -6.66
C LEU A 86 0.56 -12.43 -6.03
N HIS A 87 -0.13 -11.65 -5.18
CA HIS A 87 -1.39 -12.07 -4.57
C HIS A 87 -2.47 -12.37 -5.61
N LEU A 88 -2.64 -11.51 -6.61
CA LEU A 88 -3.57 -11.75 -7.72
C LEU A 88 -3.14 -12.97 -8.54
N LEU A 89 -1.83 -13.13 -8.78
CA LEU A 89 -1.30 -14.25 -9.54
C LEU A 89 -1.56 -15.58 -8.84
N THR A 90 -1.40 -15.67 -7.51
CA THR A 90 -1.73 -16.89 -6.76
C THR A 90 -3.20 -17.26 -6.94
N TYR A 91 -4.12 -16.29 -6.87
CA TYR A 91 -5.55 -16.54 -7.11
C TYR A 91 -5.83 -16.96 -8.56
N VAL A 92 -5.33 -16.22 -9.56
CA VAL A 92 -5.63 -16.49 -10.99
C VAL A 92 -5.02 -17.82 -11.45
N TRP A 93 -3.78 -18.11 -11.01
CA TRP A 93 -3.09 -19.31 -11.43
C TRP A 93 -3.65 -20.55 -10.73
N PHE A 94 -3.66 -20.56 -9.42
CA PHE A 94 -3.93 -21.79 -8.67
C PHE A 94 -5.42 -22.03 -8.42
N ASP A 95 -6.20 -20.96 -8.09
CA ASP A 95 -7.63 -21.15 -7.83
C ASP A 95 -8.45 -21.21 -9.15
N ARG A 96 -8.00 -20.51 -10.19
CA ARG A 96 -8.78 -20.35 -11.43
C ARG A 96 -8.10 -20.94 -12.66
N LEU A 97 -6.88 -21.46 -12.58
CA LEU A 97 -6.12 -22.09 -13.68
C LEU A 97 -6.15 -21.23 -14.94
N PHE A 98 -5.98 -19.91 -14.80
CA PHE A 98 -6.09 -18.90 -15.87
C PHE A 98 -7.45 -18.86 -16.59
N ASN A 99 -8.51 -19.35 -15.99
CA ASN A 99 -9.85 -19.21 -16.55
C ASN A 99 -10.40 -17.80 -16.26
N PHE A 100 -10.12 -16.87 -17.19
CA PHE A 100 -10.52 -15.46 -17.04
C PHE A 100 -12.04 -15.24 -17.05
N ILE A 101 -12.83 -16.14 -17.65
CA ILE A 101 -14.30 -16.10 -17.59
C ILE A 101 -14.76 -16.36 -16.16
N SER A 102 -14.18 -17.37 -15.51
CA SER A 102 -14.44 -17.68 -14.10
C SER A 102 -14.01 -16.53 -13.17
N VAL A 103 -12.86 -15.90 -13.43
CA VAL A 103 -12.41 -14.71 -12.68
C VAL A 103 -13.42 -13.57 -12.81
N GLY A 104 -13.89 -13.28 -14.04
CA GLY A 104 -14.90 -12.24 -14.27
C GLY A 104 -16.21 -12.53 -13.54
N GLN A 105 -16.68 -13.78 -13.54
CA GLN A 105 -17.87 -14.19 -12.80
C GLN A 105 -17.69 -14.01 -11.29
N ASP A 106 -16.52 -14.34 -10.76
CA ASP A 106 -16.22 -14.15 -9.34
C ASP A 106 -16.24 -12.67 -8.95
N VAL A 107 -15.67 -11.80 -9.77
CA VAL A 107 -15.69 -10.34 -9.52
C VAL A 107 -17.12 -9.83 -9.38
N VAL A 108 -18.06 -10.34 -10.21
CA VAL A 108 -19.48 -9.93 -10.16
C VAL A 108 -20.21 -10.56 -8.98
N LYS A 109 -19.97 -11.85 -8.70
CA LYS A 109 -20.75 -12.62 -7.73
C LYS A 109 -20.23 -12.50 -6.28
N ARG A 110 -18.95 -12.15 -6.09
CA ARG A 110 -18.29 -12.14 -4.78
C ARG A 110 -17.81 -10.74 -4.41
N PRO A 111 -18.53 -10.01 -3.56
CA PRO A 111 -18.22 -8.62 -3.26
C PRO A 111 -16.83 -8.40 -2.66
N PHE A 112 -16.27 -9.39 -1.93
CA PHE A 112 -14.90 -9.29 -1.45
C PHE A 112 -13.88 -9.35 -2.59
N ILE A 113 -14.10 -10.16 -3.64
CA ILE A 113 -13.22 -10.19 -4.82
C ILE A 113 -13.32 -8.87 -5.60
N LEU A 114 -14.53 -8.32 -5.75
CA LEU A 114 -14.73 -7.00 -6.35
C LEU A 114 -13.94 -5.92 -5.62
N ALA A 115 -13.97 -5.88 -4.28
CA ALA A 115 -13.21 -4.93 -3.49
C ALA A 115 -11.68 -5.07 -3.69
N GLY A 116 -11.16 -6.32 -3.68
CA GLY A 116 -9.74 -6.60 -3.94
C GLY A 116 -9.31 -6.22 -5.35
N MET A 117 -10.13 -6.56 -6.35
CA MET A 117 -9.87 -6.21 -7.74
C MET A 117 -9.91 -4.68 -7.94
N THR A 118 -10.84 -3.98 -7.29
CA THR A 118 -10.88 -2.51 -7.29
C THR A 118 -9.59 -1.93 -6.71
N ALA A 119 -9.13 -2.43 -5.56
CA ALA A 119 -7.86 -1.98 -4.98
C ALA A 119 -6.69 -2.18 -5.95
N PHE A 120 -6.60 -3.34 -6.60
CA PHE A 120 -5.55 -3.65 -7.56
C PHE A 120 -5.60 -2.75 -8.79
N VAL A 121 -6.76 -2.60 -9.42
CA VAL A 121 -6.95 -1.75 -10.60
C VAL A 121 -6.59 -0.30 -10.31
N LEU A 122 -6.91 0.22 -9.11
CA LEU A 122 -6.49 1.55 -8.69
C LEU A 122 -4.97 1.67 -8.55
N MET A 123 -4.25 0.61 -8.17
CA MET A 123 -2.79 0.63 -8.07
C MET A 123 -2.08 0.59 -9.44
N VAL A 124 -2.69 0.03 -10.49
CA VAL A 124 -2.09 -0.07 -11.83
C VAL A 124 -1.62 1.30 -12.36
N PRO A 125 -2.47 2.34 -12.49
CA PRO A 125 -2.01 3.64 -12.98
C PRO A 125 -0.97 4.29 -12.06
N LEU A 126 -1.01 4.02 -10.75
CA LEU A 126 -0.01 4.52 -9.81
C LEU A 126 1.36 3.89 -10.08
N ALA A 127 1.41 2.58 -10.35
CA ALA A 127 2.65 1.87 -10.67
C ALA A 127 3.22 2.36 -12.02
N ILE A 128 2.41 2.41 -13.08
CA ILE A 128 2.81 2.87 -14.42
C ILE A 128 3.37 4.30 -14.37
N THR A 129 2.74 5.18 -13.59
CA THR A 129 3.14 6.59 -13.51
C THR A 129 4.23 6.87 -12.47
N SER A 130 4.76 5.84 -11.79
CA SER A 130 5.80 5.99 -10.77
C SER A 130 7.23 6.18 -11.31
N THR A 131 7.39 6.52 -12.60
CA THR A 131 8.68 6.83 -13.21
C THR A 131 8.95 8.33 -13.27
N ASN A 132 10.25 8.72 -13.28
CA ASN A 132 10.62 10.14 -13.41
C ASN A 132 10.16 10.74 -14.75
N LYS A 133 10.14 9.94 -15.83
CA LYS A 133 9.63 10.35 -17.14
C LYS A 133 8.14 10.71 -17.07
N MET A 134 7.34 9.89 -16.39
CA MET A 134 5.90 10.12 -16.23
C MET A 134 5.60 11.32 -15.34
N VAL A 135 6.36 11.53 -14.26
CA VAL A 135 6.23 12.75 -13.43
C VAL A 135 6.46 14.02 -14.26
N LYS A 136 7.49 14.02 -15.12
CA LYS A 136 7.77 15.15 -16.03
C LYS A 136 6.67 15.32 -17.08
N ARG A 137 6.18 14.22 -17.67
CA ARG A 137 5.14 14.22 -18.73
C ARG A 137 3.78 14.71 -18.22
N LEU A 138 3.35 14.25 -17.05
CA LEU A 138 2.04 14.60 -16.46
C LEU A 138 2.05 15.96 -15.76
N GLY A 139 3.25 16.45 -15.39
CA GLY A 139 3.40 17.59 -14.50
C GLY A 139 3.11 17.23 -13.03
N GLY A 140 3.81 17.89 -12.11
CA GLY A 140 3.76 17.54 -10.68
C GLY A 140 2.36 17.63 -10.06
N LYS A 141 1.55 18.62 -10.46
CA LYS A 141 0.18 18.79 -9.93
C LYS A 141 -0.75 17.66 -10.35
N SER A 142 -0.78 17.29 -11.64
CA SER A 142 -1.63 16.20 -12.16
C SER A 142 -1.17 14.85 -11.65
N TRP A 143 0.15 14.62 -11.61
CA TRP A 143 0.73 13.43 -11.01
C TRP A 143 0.33 13.26 -9.54
N ALA A 144 0.44 14.33 -8.74
CA ALA A 144 0.05 14.29 -7.33
C ALA A 144 -1.46 14.06 -7.14
N ARG A 145 -2.30 14.57 -8.05
CA ARG A 145 -3.75 14.33 -8.04
C ARG A 145 -4.07 12.86 -8.33
N LEU A 146 -3.46 12.27 -9.37
CA LEU A 146 -3.60 10.86 -9.70
C LEU A 146 -3.17 9.97 -8.52
N HIS A 147 -2.04 10.27 -7.90
CA HIS A 147 -1.50 9.50 -6.78
C HIS A 147 -2.33 9.57 -5.49
N ARG A 148 -3.40 10.37 -5.44
CA ARG A 148 -4.40 10.31 -4.36
C ARG A 148 -5.26 9.04 -4.41
N LEU A 149 -5.32 8.35 -5.56
CA LEU A 149 -5.99 7.06 -5.69
C LEU A 149 -5.44 6.00 -4.72
N VAL A 150 -4.20 6.18 -4.21
CA VAL A 150 -3.63 5.32 -3.17
C VAL A 150 -4.51 5.25 -1.91
N TYR A 151 -5.25 6.30 -1.60
CA TYR A 151 -6.14 6.31 -0.43
C TYR A 151 -7.36 5.41 -0.66
N LEU A 152 -7.94 5.49 -1.85
CA LEU A 152 -9.05 4.61 -2.23
C LEU A 152 -8.59 3.15 -2.33
N ALA A 153 -7.40 2.90 -2.88
CA ALA A 153 -6.81 1.56 -2.92
C ALA A 153 -6.60 0.99 -1.51
N ALA A 154 -6.13 1.81 -0.55
CA ALA A 154 -5.94 1.38 0.83
C ALA A 154 -7.29 1.04 1.52
N ILE A 155 -8.31 1.87 1.33
CA ILE A 155 -9.66 1.61 1.87
C ILE A 155 -10.23 0.33 1.24
N ALA A 156 -10.18 0.18 -0.09
CA ALA A 156 -10.69 -1.00 -0.78
C ALA A 156 -9.95 -2.28 -0.36
N GLY A 157 -8.62 -2.21 -0.12
CA GLY A 157 -7.82 -3.32 0.40
C GLY A 157 -8.24 -3.74 1.82
N VAL A 158 -8.50 -2.78 2.72
CA VAL A 158 -9.02 -3.06 4.07
C VAL A 158 -10.42 -3.69 3.99
N VAL A 159 -11.31 -3.14 3.17
CA VAL A 159 -12.66 -3.68 2.96
C VAL A 159 -12.59 -5.11 2.41
N HIS A 160 -11.73 -5.36 1.42
CA HIS A 160 -11.48 -6.71 0.90
C HIS A 160 -11.09 -7.69 2.02
N PHE A 161 -10.12 -7.30 2.85
CA PHE A 161 -9.64 -8.14 3.94
C PHE A 161 -10.71 -8.36 5.00
N TRP A 162 -11.46 -7.32 5.37
CA TRP A 162 -12.58 -7.42 6.30
C TRP A 162 -13.66 -8.40 5.84
N MET A 163 -14.06 -8.33 4.56
CA MET A 163 -15.10 -9.19 4.02
C MET A 163 -14.65 -10.66 3.84
N LEU A 164 -13.34 -10.90 3.74
CA LEU A 164 -12.77 -12.24 3.59
C LEU A 164 -12.76 -13.01 4.92
N VAL A 165 -12.54 -12.31 6.03
CA VAL A 165 -12.35 -12.95 7.35
C VAL A 165 -13.71 -13.16 8.03
N LYS A 166 -13.99 -14.43 8.41
CA LYS A 166 -15.28 -14.82 9.02
C LYS A 166 -15.26 -14.87 10.55
N SER A 167 -14.12 -15.16 11.18
CA SER A 167 -14.03 -15.41 12.62
C SER A 167 -13.07 -14.46 13.35
N ASP A 168 -11.81 -14.36 12.95
CA ASP A 168 -10.84 -13.50 13.62
C ASP A 168 -10.67 -12.17 12.89
N THR A 169 -11.44 -11.17 13.29
CA THR A 169 -11.44 -9.83 12.70
C THR A 169 -10.36 -8.90 13.25
N ARG A 170 -9.48 -9.37 14.15
CA ARG A 170 -8.46 -8.53 14.80
C ARG A 170 -7.52 -7.86 13.80
N LEU A 171 -6.98 -8.63 12.86
CA LEU A 171 -6.07 -8.10 11.85
C LEU A 171 -6.73 -7.11 10.89
N PRO A 172 -7.89 -7.41 10.25
CA PRO A 172 -8.60 -6.43 9.43
C PRO A 172 -8.94 -5.14 10.19
N LEU A 173 -9.38 -5.24 11.45
CA LEU A 173 -9.64 -4.08 12.29
C LEU A 173 -8.38 -3.25 12.54
N THR A 174 -7.25 -3.90 12.86
CA THR A 174 -5.98 -3.21 13.07
C THR A 174 -5.59 -2.40 11.84
N PHE A 175 -5.64 -2.98 10.64
CA PHE A 175 -5.38 -2.25 9.39
C PHE A 175 -6.41 -1.16 9.14
N GLY A 176 -7.68 -1.40 9.44
CA GLY A 176 -8.75 -0.42 9.36
C GLY A 176 -8.46 0.82 10.23
N PHE A 177 -8.08 0.61 11.49
CA PHE A 177 -7.69 1.69 12.39
C PHE A 177 -6.43 2.43 11.93
N ILE A 178 -5.40 1.70 11.45
CA ILE A 178 -4.19 2.32 10.91
C ILE A 178 -4.54 3.24 9.72
N VAL A 179 -5.28 2.73 8.74
CA VAL A 179 -5.65 3.51 7.54
C VAL A 179 -6.54 4.68 7.93
N LEU A 180 -7.54 4.48 8.79
CA LEU A 180 -8.42 5.54 9.29
C LEU A 180 -7.64 6.65 9.99
N PHE A 181 -6.72 6.29 10.89
CA PHE A 181 -5.86 7.23 11.60
C PHE A 181 -4.97 8.04 10.64
N LEU A 182 -4.31 7.35 9.69
CA LEU A 182 -3.43 7.99 8.72
C LEU A 182 -4.19 8.97 7.80
N LEU A 183 -5.38 8.61 7.36
CA LEU A 183 -6.23 9.45 6.52
C LEU A 183 -6.85 10.59 7.35
N GLY A 184 -7.32 10.31 8.55
CA GLY A 184 -7.85 11.30 9.49
C GLY A 184 -6.82 12.37 9.83
N TYR A 185 -5.58 11.97 10.17
CA TYR A 185 -4.48 12.91 10.40
C TYR A 185 -4.23 13.82 9.19
N ARG A 186 -4.30 13.29 7.96
CA ARG A 186 -4.13 14.11 6.75
C ARG A 186 -5.24 15.11 6.54
N LEU A 187 -6.48 14.71 6.80
CA LEU A 187 -7.63 15.62 6.75
C LEU A 187 -7.52 16.69 7.83
N PHE A 188 -7.19 16.28 9.05
CA PHE A 188 -6.98 17.23 10.16
C PHE A 188 -5.93 18.29 9.80
N VAL A 189 -4.73 17.87 9.36
CA VAL A 189 -3.64 18.81 8.98
C VAL A 189 -3.99 19.68 7.76
N LYS A 190 -4.90 19.22 6.88
CA LYS A 190 -5.35 20.01 5.73
C LYS A 190 -6.35 21.09 6.12
N TYR A 191 -7.20 20.82 7.11
CA TYR A 191 -8.32 21.70 7.51
C TYR A 191 -8.11 22.35 8.87
N ALA A 192 -7.09 21.95 9.64
CA ALA A 192 -6.74 22.63 10.89
C ALA A 192 -6.44 24.10 10.57
N PRO A 193 -7.02 25.07 11.30
CA PRO A 193 -6.68 26.46 11.17
C PRO A 193 -5.17 26.61 11.40
N VAL A 194 -4.48 27.27 10.48
CA VAL A 194 -3.10 27.75 10.74
C VAL A 194 -3.27 28.87 11.75
N GLU A 195 -3.21 28.53 13.03
CA GLU A 195 -3.06 29.53 14.07
C GLU A 195 -1.75 30.24 13.78
N GLN A 196 -1.83 31.52 13.43
CA GLN A 196 -0.68 32.41 13.18
C GLN A 196 0.06 32.58 14.51
N ALA A 197 0.77 31.56 14.95
CA ALA A 197 1.70 31.66 16.06
C ALA A 197 2.93 32.41 15.51
N GLY A 198 2.96 33.73 15.65
CA GLY A 198 4.18 34.45 15.37
C GLY A 198 4.11 35.90 14.90
N SER A 199 2.99 36.63 15.10
CA SER A 199 3.02 38.07 14.77
C SER A 199 2.88 39.02 15.95
N SER A 200 2.99 38.55 17.20
CA SER A 200 2.82 39.42 18.38
C SER A 200 4.07 39.59 19.25
N LEU A 201 5.26 39.15 18.82
CA LEU A 201 6.47 39.23 19.65
C LEU A 201 7.49 40.29 19.22
N PHE A 202 7.24 41.08 18.17
CA PHE A 202 8.08 42.24 17.84
C PHE A 202 7.19 43.43 17.49
N PRO A 203 7.01 44.44 18.41
CA PRO A 203 6.51 45.74 18.01
C PRO A 203 7.53 46.37 17.07
N ARG A 204 7.07 46.85 15.90
CA ARG A 204 7.89 47.68 15.03
C ARG A 204 8.00 49.07 15.71
N GLU A 205 9.19 49.37 16.20
CA GLU A 205 9.61 50.76 16.41
C GLU A 205 10.06 51.41 15.10
#